data_e026ac0942ab4253cf1cae5b66be7a5a
#
_entry.id   e026ac0942ab4253cf1cae5b66be7a5a
#
_cell.length_a   1.000
_cell.length_b   1.000
_cell.length_c   1.000
_cell.angle_alpha   90.00
_cell.angle_beta   90.00
_cell.angle_gamma   90.00
#
_symmetry.space_group_name_H-M   'P 1'
#
loop_
_entity.id
_entity.type
_entity.pdbx_description
1 polymer ?
#
loop_
_entity_poly.entity_id
_entity_poly.type
_entity_poly.pdbx_seq_one_letter_code
_entity_poly.pdbx_strand_id
1 'polypeptide(L)'
;QLMNKACVIRDQAYAPYSQFMVGAAVLLENGEIVVGSNQENAAYPSGLCAERNAIYQAGSLYPKEKILAIAITVKSQRKKVIVPAAPCGACRQAIAEYEFKQQHPIKIMFMAEIGKVIKVNALLDILPLAFDGSYL
;
A
#
# COMPACT_ATOMS: atom_id res chain seq x y z
N GLN A 1 14.43 4.64 4.37
CA GLN A 1 13.83 4.35 5.71
C GLN A 1 12.41 3.77 5.59
N LEU A 2 11.47 4.41 4.86
CA LEU A 2 10.10 3.93 4.72
C LEU A 2 10.02 2.54 4.05
N MET A 3 10.75 2.32 2.95
CA MET A 3 10.82 1.04 2.26
C MET A 3 11.34 -0.09 3.17
N ASN A 4 12.32 0.20 4.05
CA ASN A 4 12.82 -0.80 5.00
C ASN A 4 11.73 -1.27 5.97
N LYS A 5 10.84 -0.36 6.43
CA LYS A 5 9.68 -0.72 7.26
C LYS A 5 8.71 -1.63 6.48
N ALA A 6 8.47 -1.34 5.20
CA ALA A 6 7.66 -2.19 4.35
C ALA A 6 8.31 -3.58 4.16
N CYS A 7 9.63 -3.66 4.00
CA CYS A 7 10.35 -4.93 3.90
C CYS A 7 10.21 -5.78 5.18
N VAL A 8 10.35 -5.17 6.34
CA VAL A 8 10.25 -5.87 7.63
C VAL A 8 8.84 -6.42 7.84
N ILE A 9 7.80 -5.60 7.64
CA ILE A 9 6.42 -6.04 7.87
C ILE A 9 5.96 -7.08 6.81
N ARG A 10 6.53 -7.06 5.60
CA ARG A 10 6.25 -8.06 4.56
C ARG A 10 6.46 -9.48 5.07
N ASP A 11 7.50 -9.71 5.87
CA ASP A 11 7.83 -11.05 6.38
C ASP A 11 6.81 -11.54 7.43
N GLN A 12 5.89 -10.69 7.88
CA GLN A 12 4.76 -11.01 8.76
C GLN A 12 3.45 -11.24 7.99
N ALA A 13 3.48 -11.27 6.66
CA ALA A 13 2.30 -11.51 5.85
C ALA A 13 1.74 -12.93 6.09
N TYR A 14 0.42 -13.02 6.15
CA TYR A 14 -0.29 -14.29 6.17
C TYR A 14 -0.79 -14.63 4.77
N ALA A 15 -0.02 -15.41 4.03
CA ALA A 15 -0.27 -15.70 2.61
C ALA A 15 -0.20 -17.21 2.28
N PRO A 16 -1.00 -18.07 2.97
CA PRO A 16 -0.91 -19.52 2.79
C PRO A 16 -1.41 -19.99 1.42
N TYR A 17 -2.28 -19.24 0.76
CA TYR A 17 -2.90 -19.61 -0.51
C TYR A 17 -2.07 -19.14 -1.70
N SER A 18 -1.76 -17.86 -1.77
CA SER A 18 -0.97 -17.29 -2.87
C SER A 18 0.52 -17.52 -2.73
N GLN A 19 1.04 -17.65 -1.51
CA GLN A 19 2.47 -17.64 -1.19
C GLN A 19 3.16 -16.36 -1.70
N PHE A 20 2.37 -15.28 -1.82
CA PHE A 20 2.81 -13.96 -2.27
C PHE A 20 2.66 -12.97 -1.12
N MET A 21 3.80 -12.59 -0.56
CA MET A 21 3.87 -11.74 0.63
C MET A 21 4.06 -10.30 0.23
N VAL A 22 3.26 -9.41 0.80
CA VAL A 22 3.30 -7.97 0.54
C VAL A 22 3.42 -7.22 1.85
N GLY A 23 4.28 -6.21 1.87
CA GLY A 23 4.40 -5.26 2.97
C GLY A 23 4.18 -3.84 2.48
N ALA A 24 3.48 -3.05 3.27
CA ALA A 24 3.26 -1.64 3.03
C ALA A 24 3.61 -0.81 4.27
N ALA A 25 4.16 0.38 4.05
CA ALA A 25 4.46 1.36 5.10
C ALA A 25 3.96 2.73 4.66
N VAL A 26 3.17 3.38 5.51
CA VAL A 26 2.53 4.67 5.29
C VAL A 26 3.22 5.71 6.17
N LEU A 27 3.75 6.77 5.56
CA LEU A 27 4.33 7.91 6.27
C LEU A 27 3.29 9.00 6.44
N LEU A 28 3.07 9.43 7.67
CA LEU A 28 2.15 10.51 8.03
C LEU A 28 2.88 11.84 8.20
N GLU A 29 2.13 12.95 8.15
CA GLU A 29 2.66 14.32 8.28
C GLU A 29 3.32 14.56 9.64
N ASN A 30 2.83 13.93 10.70
CA ASN A 30 3.43 14.00 12.03
C ASN A 30 4.72 13.17 12.21
N GLY A 31 5.16 12.47 11.14
CA GLY A 31 6.36 11.63 11.14
C GLY A 31 6.11 10.18 11.56
N GLU A 32 4.91 9.82 12.00
CA GLU A 32 4.57 8.43 12.32
C GLU A 32 4.53 7.55 11.06
N ILE A 33 4.89 6.29 11.25
CA ILE A 33 4.86 5.29 10.19
C ILE A 33 3.94 4.14 10.61
N VAL A 34 2.86 3.95 9.85
CA VAL A 34 1.92 2.83 10.02
C VAL A 34 2.24 1.76 8.99
N VAL A 35 2.31 0.50 9.43
CA VAL A 35 2.68 -0.62 8.56
C VAL A 35 1.54 -1.62 8.43
N GLY A 36 1.53 -2.36 7.31
CA GLY A 36 0.57 -3.43 7.08
C GLY A 36 1.16 -4.51 6.18
N SER A 37 0.71 -5.74 6.36
CA SER A 37 1.00 -6.87 5.46
C SER A 37 -0.30 -7.48 4.98
N ASN A 38 -0.27 -8.21 3.86
CA ASN A 38 -1.47 -8.88 3.39
C ASN A 38 -1.87 -10.02 4.34
N GLN A 39 -3.19 -10.11 4.55
CA GLN A 39 -3.83 -11.11 5.39
C GLN A 39 -4.85 -11.86 4.55
N GLU A 40 -4.51 -13.08 4.15
CA GLU A 40 -5.39 -13.91 3.33
C GLU A 40 -6.44 -14.62 4.19
N ASN A 41 -7.47 -15.11 3.53
CA ASN A 41 -8.56 -15.85 4.14
C ASN A 41 -9.00 -16.98 3.21
N ALA A 42 -9.43 -18.12 3.74
CA ALA A 42 -10.01 -19.21 2.96
C ALA A 42 -11.25 -18.74 2.18
N ALA A 43 -12.02 -17.82 2.75
CA ALA A 43 -13.02 -17.03 2.02
C ALA A 43 -12.28 -15.84 1.36
N TYR A 44 -11.84 -16.01 0.12
CA TYR A 44 -10.97 -15.06 -0.56
C TYR A 44 -11.43 -13.59 -0.52
N PRO A 45 -12.72 -13.25 -0.65
CA PRO A 45 -13.16 -11.86 -0.53
C PRO A 45 -12.92 -11.22 0.85
N SER A 46 -12.73 -12.03 1.91
CA SER A 46 -12.48 -11.55 3.27
C SER A 46 -11.00 -11.22 3.53
N GLY A 47 -10.11 -11.64 2.65
CA GLY A 47 -8.69 -11.25 2.71
C GLY A 47 -8.49 -9.77 2.38
N LEU A 48 -7.36 -9.20 2.85
CA LEU A 48 -7.04 -7.81 2.61
C LEU A 48 -5.58 -7.61 2.22
N CYS A 49 -5.34 -6.71 1.25
CA CYS A 49 -4.00 -6.34 0.80
C CYS A 49 -3.25 -5.55 1.87
N ALA A 50 -1.93 -5.61 1.85
CA ALA A 50 -1.04 -4.89 2.75
C ALA A 50 -1.30 -3.38 2.76
N GLU A 51 -1.47 -2.79 1.57
CA GLU A 51 -1.72 -1.36 1.39
C GLU A 51 -3.00 -0.93 2.10
N ARG A 52 -4.10 -1.69 1.93
CA ARG A 52 -5.38 -1.37 2.57
C ARG A 52 -5.33 -1.58 4.08
N ASN A 53 -4.63 -2.61 4.56
CA ASN A 53 -4.39 -2.78 5.99
C ASN A 53 -3.66 -1.58 6.57
N ALA A 54 -2.60 -1.09 5.91
CA ALA A 54 -1.82 0.05 6.39
C ALA A 54 -2.62 1.36 6.37
N ILE A 55 -3.29 1.70 5.25
CA ILE A 55 -4.01 2.99 5.13
C ILE A 55 -5.26 3.06 6.02
N TYR A 56 -6.00 1.96 6.17
CA TYR A 56 -7.19 1.94 7.02
C TYR A 56 -6.81 2.05 8.49
N GLN A 57 -5.72 1.38 8.90
CA GLN A 57 -5.17 1.54 10.24
C GLN A 57 -4.68 2.98 10.47
N ALA A 58 -3.96 3.57 9.51
CA ALA A 58 -3.53 4.97 9.58
C ALA A 58 -4.73 5.92 9.71
N GLY A 59 -5.78 5.74 8.90
CA GLY A 59 -6.99 6.54 8.97
C GLY A 59 -7.77 6.40 10.27
N SER A 60 -7.70 5.23 10.90
CA SER A 60 -8.36 4.96 12.21
C SER A 60 -7.57 5.54 13.39
N LEU A 61 -6.26 5.35 13.41
CA LEU A 61 -5.40 5.79 14.51
C LEU A 61 -5.07 7.30 14.44
N TYR A 62 -4.96 7.84 13.23
CA TYR A 62 -4.53 9.22 12.97
C TYR A 62 -5.46 9.93 11.98
N PRO A 63 -6.76 10.09 12.32
CA PRO A 63 -7.78 10.54 11.36
C PRO A 63 -7.58 11.98 10.85
N LYS A 64 -6.74 12.76 11.52
CA LYS A 64 -6.46 14.18 11.17
C LYS A 64 -5.13 14.35 10.44
N GLU A 65 -4.30 13.31 10.39
CA GLU A 65 -2.97 13.38 9.78
C GLU A 65 -3.04 13.08 8.28
N LYS A 66 -2.28 13.83 7.50
CA LYS A 66 -2.13 13.56 6.06
C LYS A 66 -1.18 12.40 5.82
N ILE A 67 -1.50 11.59 4.84
CA ILE A 67 -0.59 10.59 4.31
C ILE A 67 0.33 11.26 3.29
N LEU A 68 1.63 11.25 3.54
CA LEU A 68 2.63 11.86 2.66
C LEU A 68 3.17 10.89 1.61
N ALA A 69 3.36 9.63 2.00
CA ALA A 69 3.92 8.62 1.13
C ALA A 69 3.54 7.20 1.56
N ILE A 70 3.52 6.29 0.61
CA ILE A 70 3.35 4.85 0.84
C ILE A 70 4.49 4.12 0.14
N ALA A 71 5.17 3.22 0.86
CA ALA A 71 6.14 2.28 0.31
C ALA A 71 5.56 0.87 0.30
N ILE A 72 5.73 0.15 -0.82
CA ILE A 72 5.17 -1.19 -1.04
C ILE A 72 6.29 -2.10 -1.55
N THR A 73 6.40 -3.30 -1.00
CA THR A 73 7.32 -4.32 -1.47
C THR A 73 6.68 -5.70 -1.45
N VAL A 74 7.14 -6.56 -2.33
CA VAL A 74 6.59 -7.89 -2.52
C VAL A 74 7.68 -8.97 -2.47
N LYS A 75 7.28 -10.18 -2.10
CA LYS A 75 8.14 -11.38 -2.12
C LYS A 75 7.27 -12.60 -2.41
N SER A 76 7.74 -13.49 -3.25
CA SER A 76 7.05 -14.75 -3.51
C SER A 76 7.88 -15.92 -2.97
N GLN A 77 7.21 -16.88 -2.34
CA GLN A 77 7.83 -18.14 -1.91
C GLN A 77 7.97 -19.14 -3.07
N ARG A 78 7.29 -18.88 -4.20
CA ARG A 78 7.33 -19.79 -5.38
C ARG A 78 8.43 -19.46 -6.35
N LYS A 79 8.74 -18.18 -6.53
CA LYS A 79 9.77 -17.70 -7.46
C LYS A 79 10.29 -16.35 -7.03
N LYS A 80 11.53 -16.05 -7.39
CA LYS A 80 12.13 -14.73 -7.13
C LYS A 80 11.40 -13.65 -7.94
N VAL A 81 10.94 -12.61 -7.27
CA VAL A 81 10.30 -11.45 -7.90
C VAL A 81 11.33 -10.34 -8.04
N ILE A 82 11.63 -9.95 -9.27
CA ILE A 82 12.64 -8.93 -9.60
C ILE A 82 12.05 -7.70 -10.31
N VAL A 83 10.79 -7.78 -10.74
CA VAL A 83 10.07 -6.67 -11.36
C VAL A 83 9.21 -5.99 -10.31
N PRO A 84 9.31 -4.65 -10.14
CA PRO A 84 8.49 -3.92 -9.20
C PRO A 84 6.99 -4.18 -9.40
N ALA A 85 6.28 -4.50 -8.33
CA ALA A 85 4.85 -4.76 -8.34
C ALA A 85 4.09 -3.52 -7.88
N ALA A 86 3.30 -2.95 -8.77
CA ALA A 86 2.42 -1.82 -8.45
C ALA A 86 1.21 -2.29 -7.61
N PRO A 87 0.59 -1.40 -6.81
CA PRO A 87 -0.65 -1.70 -6.11
C PRO A 87 -1.76 -2.08 -7.10
N CYS A 88 -2.59 -3.05 -6.72
CA CYS A 88 -3.73 -3.49 -7.55
C CYS A 88 -4.79 -2.37 -7.67
N GLY A 89 -5.75 -2.51 -8.59
CA GLY A 89 -6.79 -1.51 -8.83
C GLY A 89 -7.61 -1.18 -7.59
N ALA A 90 -7.97 -2.17 -6.77
CA ALA A 90 -8.70 -1.96 -5.52
C ALA A 90 -7.89 -1.14 -4.50
N CYS A 91 -6.58 -1.37 -4.41
CA CYS A 91 -5.69 -0.59 -3.55
C CYS A 91 -5.51 0.84 -4.06
N ARG A 92 -5.40 1.03 -5.38
CA ARG A 92 -5.33 2.38 -5.98
C ARG A 92 -6.59 3.18 -5.67
N GLN A 93 -7.77 2.59 -5.83
CA GLN A 93 -9.04 3.24 -5.49
C GLN A 93 -9.12 3.58 -3.99
N ALA A 94 -8.71 2.65 -3.12
CA ALA A 94 -8.71 2.88 -1.68
C ALA A 94 -7.76 4.02 -1.25
N ILE A 95 -6.58 4.10 -1.85
CA ILE A 95 -5.61 5.17 -1.58
C ILE A 95 -6.10 6.50 -2.16
N ALA A 96 -6.75 6.49 -3.34
CA ALA A 96 -7.29 7.68 -3.98
C ALA A 96 -8.27 8.44 -3.08
N GLU A 97 -9.13 7.74 -2.33
CA GLU A 97 -10.04 8.35 -1.38
C GLU A 97 -9.30 9.24 -0.36
N TYR A 98 -8.16 8.77 0.14
CA TYR A 98 -7.33 9.55 1.07
C TYR A 98 -6.66 10.74 0.38
N GLU A 99 -6.18 10.59 -0.86
CA GLU A 99 -5.60 11.68 -1.65
C GLU A 99 -6.65 12.77 -1.93
N PHE A 100 -7.87 12.39 -2.29
CA PHE A 100 -8.99 13.32 -2.50
C PHE A 100 -9.38 14.05 -1.21
N LYS A 101 -9.65 13.31 -0.13
CA LYS A 101 -10.17 13.94 1.10
C LYS A 101 -9.15 14.88 1.75
N GLN A 102 -7.85 14.60 1.63
CA GLN A 102 -6.79 15.43 2.20
C GLN A 102 -6.32 16.56 1.28
N GLN A 103 -6.75 16.58 0.01
CA GLN A 103 -6.36 17.54 -1.02
C GLN A 103 -4.83 17.71 -1.11
N HIS A 104 -4.12 16.61 -0.99
CA HIS A 104 -2.66 16.58 -1.04
C HIS A 104 -2.21 15.26 -1.66
N PRO A 105 -1.27 15.30 -2.63
CA PRO A 105 -0.81 14.09 -3.31
C PRO A 105 -0.11 13.12 -2.37
N ILE A 106 -0.33 11.82 -2.60
CA ILE A 106 0.32 10.73 -1.89
C ILE A 106 1.39 10.13 -2.78
N LYS A 107 2.65 10.24 -2.40
CA LYS A 107 3.76 9.62 -3.13
C LYS A 107 3.70 8.11 -2.96
N ILE A 108 3.76 7.37 -4.07
CA ILE A 108 3.79 5.91 -4.03
C ILE A 108 5.16 5.43 -4.47
N MET A 109 5.78 4.58 -3.65
CA MET A 109 7.04 3.90 -3.96
C MET A 109 6.78 2.40 -3.94
N PHE A 110 7.17 1.69 -4.97
CA PHE A 110 7.01 0.25 -5.00
C PHE A 110 8.21 -0.44 -5.62
N MET A 111 8.54 -1.59 -5.08
CA MET A 111 9.63 -2.44 -5.54
C MET A 111 9.24 -3.92 -5.48
N ALA A 112 10.04 -4.74 -6.13
CA ALA A 112 10.02 -6.18 -5.99
C ALA A 112 10.64 -6.62 -4.65
N GLU A 113 11.06 -7.87 -4.55
CA GLU A 113 11.84 -8.37 -3.40
C GLU A 113 13.18 -7.64 -3.27
N ILE A 114 13.82 -7.38 -4.42
CA ILE A 114 15.10 -6.66 -4.56
C ILE A 114 15.07 -5.81 -5.83
N GLY A 115 16.00 -4.89 -5.96
CA GLY A 115 16.25 -4.15 -7.20
C GLY A 115 15.70 -2.74 -7.19
N LYS A 116 15.17 -2.30 -8.33
CA LYS A 116 14.75 -0.91 -8.55
C LYS A 116 13.49 -0.57 -7.77
N VAL A 117 13.45 0.67 -7.28
CA VAL A 117 12.23 1.29 -6.73
C VAL A 117 11.64 2.20 -7.79
N ILE A 118 10.37 1.98 -8.11
CA ILE A 118 9.58 2.92 -8.91
C ILE A 118 8.90 3.89 -7.94
N LYS A 119 8.93 5.17 -8.30
CA LYS A 119 8.28 6.24 -7.54
C LYS A 119 7.36 7.02 -8.46
N VAL A 120 6.12 7.25 -8.02
CA VAL A 120 5.18 8.19 -8.60
C VAL A 120 4.88 9.30 -7.59
N ASN A 121 4.62 10.51 -8.07
CA ASN A 121 4.48 11.68 -7.19
C ASN A 121 3.08 11.84 -6.61
N ALA A 122 2.08 11.26 -7.25
CA ALA A 122 0.71 11.22 -6.78
C ALA A 122 0.09 9.86 -7.12
N LEU A 123 -0.86 9.39 -6.30
CA LEU A 123 -1.59 8.17 -6.66
C LEU A 123 -2.36 8.33 -7.97
N LEU A 124 -2.93 9.48 -8.21
CA LEU A 124 -3.69 9.75 -9.42
C LEU A 124 -2.87 9.63 -10.71
N ASP A 125 -1.54 9.70 -10.64
CA ASP A 125 -0.67 9.40 -11.79
C ASP A 125 -0.81 7.95 -12.29
N ILE A 126 -1.28 7.04 -11.43
CA ILE A 126 -1.50 5.62 -11.75
C ILE A 126 -2.97 5.19 -11.62
N LEU A 127 -3.89 6.15 -11.47
CA LEU A 127 -5.34 5.95 -11.49
C LEU A 127 -6.03 7.10 -12.24
N PRO A 128 -5.79 7.26 -13.54
CA PRO A 128 -6.47 8.29 -14.34
C PRO A 128 -7.97 8.03 -14.38
N LEU A 129 -8.77 9.11 -14.46
CA LEU A 129 -10.25 9.07 -14.49
C LEU A 129 -10.84 8.35 -13.26
N ALA A 130 -10.27 8.60 -12.09
CA ALA A 130 -10.68 7.94 -10.85
C ALA A 130 -12.10 8.36 -10.44
N PHE A 131 -12.83 7.42 -9.83
CA PHE A 131 -14.11 7.70 -9.18
C PHE A 131 -13.87 8.35 -7.81
N ASP A 132 -14.62 9.40 -7.49
CA ASP A 132 -14.57 10.10 -6.22
C ASP A 132 -15.96 10.55 -5.73
N GLY A 133 -16.00 11.14 -4.54
CA GLY A 133 -17.25 11.59 -3.91
C GLY A 133 -17.96 12.74 -4.62
N SER A 134 -17.38 13.37 -5.64
CA SER A 134 -18.04 14.44 -6.41
C SER A 134 -19.22 13.95 -7.24
N TYR A 135 -19.31 12.62 -7.46
CA TYR A 135 -20.43 11.99 -8.16
C TYR A 135 -21.62 11.66 -7.24
N LEU A 136 -21.47 11.82 -5.92
CA LEU A 136 -22.47 11.49 -4.90
C LEU A 136 -23.07 12.75 -4.25
#